data_c2079c31ba16e6d59a8857eff017a420
#
_entry.id   c2079c31ba16e6d59a8857eff017a420
#
_cell.length_a   1.000
_cell.length_b   1.000
_cell.length_c   1.000
_cell.angle_alpha   90.00
_cell.angle_beta   90.00
_cell.angle_gamma   90.00
#
_symmetry.space_group_name_H-M   'P 1'
#
loop_
_entity.id
_entity.type
_entity.pdbx_description
1 polymer ?
#
loop_
_entity_poly.entity_id
_entity_poly.type
_entity_poly.pdbx_seq_one_letter_code
_entity_poly.pdbx_strand_id
1 'polypeptide(L)'
;KAGYEDVYAILYLKYLLYGAGYEQQIKHLLVDEMQDYSYIQYCIIGWVFKCPMTILGDKEQSVDSEKSDVLNFLPEILGKDSKRIVLNKSYRSTVEITDYAAAIAGIKGIDGIDRHGNKPEKHMYATENEMYAAIGNRISDELSANVYETIAVLCKTQAEAEYVGDKILENIRETEDDEESFKVTVLNKNTDRFK
;
A
#
# COMPACT_ATOMS: atom_id res chain seq x y z
N LYS A 1 26.51 2.75 -8.85
CA LYS A 1 25.43 1.72 -8.95
C LYS A 1 24.15 2.47 -9.25
N ALA A 2 23.42 2.09 -10.31
CA ALA A 2 22.09 2.61 -10.59
C ALA A 2 21.13 2.15 -9.47
N GLY A 3 20.28 3.04 -8.98
CA GLY A 3 19.20 2.71 -8.07
C GLY A 3 18.09 1.95 -8.79
N TYR A 4 17.13 1.40 -8.03
CA TYR A 4 15.98 0.71 -8.60
C TYR A 4 15.16 1.62 -9.55
N GLU A 5 15.04 2.89 -9.19
CA GLU A 5 14.32 3.89 -9.97
C GLU A 5 14.99 4.23 -11.31
N ASP A 6 16.33 4.19 -11.36
CA ASP A 6 17.10 4.44 -12.58
C ASP A 6 16.93 3.33 -13.64
N VAL A 7 16.60 2.11 -13.22
CA VAL A 7 16.52 0.94 -14.10
C VAL A 7 15.48 1.15 -15.20
N TYR A 8 14.32 1.67 -14.86
CA TYR A 8 13.25 1.90 -15.84
C TYR A 8 13.59 3.01 -16.82
N ALA A 9 14.23 4.09 -16.37
CA ALA A 9 14.67 5.17 -17.23
C ALA A 9 15.75 4.68 -18.22
N ILE A 10 16.71 3.89 -17.76
CA ILE A 10 17.76 3.30 -18.59
C ILE A 10 17.15 2.31 -19.60
N LEU A 11 16.22 1.47 -19.18
CA LEU A 11 15.57 0.49 -20.05
C LEU A 11 14.71 1.20 -21.11
N TYR A 12 13.99 2.23 -20.74
CA TYR A 12 13.20 3.06 -21.64
C TYR A 12 14.09 3.69 -22.73
N LEU A 13 15.20 4.31 -22.33
CA LEU A 13 16.17 4.89 -23.26
C LEU A 13 16.77 3.82 -24.18
N LYS A 14 17.13 2.65 -23.65
CA LYS A 14 17.61 1.53 -24.43
C LYS A 14 16.61 1.12 -25.52
N TYR A 15 15.33 1.03 -25.17
CA TYR A 15 14.28 0.63 -26.12
C TYR A 15 13.99 1.72 -27.16
N LEU A 16 14.12 2.98 -26.81
CA LEU A 16 14.06 4.08 -27.78
C LEU A 16 15.18 4.02 -28.81
N LEU A 17 16.41 3.68 -28.38
CA LEU A 17 17.59 3.69 -29.26
C LEU A 17 17.70 2.42 -30.12
N TYR A 18 17.35 1.27 -29.57
CA TYR A 18 17.64 -0.03 -30.19
C TYR A 18 16.37 -0.84 -30.51
N GLY A 19 15.20 -0.34 -30.15
CA GLY A 19 13.95 -1.07 -30.22
C GLY A 19 13.78 -2.04 -29.06
N ALA A 20 12.52 -2.34 -28.74
CA ALA A 20 12.17 -3.36 -27.77
C ALA A 20 11.97 -4.71 -28.47
N GLY A 21 12.57 -5.77 -27.92
CA GLY A 21 12.13 -7.12 -28.22
C GLY A 21 10.71 -7.33 -27.65
N TYR A 22 9.89 -8.10 -28.33
CA TYR A 22 8.54 -8.41 -27.81
C TYR A 22 8.39 -9.87 -27.39
N GLU A 23 7.62 -10.09 -26.33
CA GLU A 23 7.36 -11.41 -25.80
C GLU A 23 6.19 -12.05 -26.56
N GLN A 24 6.46 -13.16 -27.25
CA GLN A 24 5.47 -13.84 -28.12
C GLN A 24 4.66 -14.92 -27.40
N GLN A 25 5.17 -15.44 -26.29
CA GLN A 25 4.54 -16.57 -25.61
C GLN A 25 3.38 -16.13 -24.72
N ILE A 26 3.38 -14.87 -24.29
CA ILE A 26 2.32 -14.34 -23.43
C ILE A 26 1.07 -14.05 -24.28
N LYS A 27 -0.04 -14.69 -23.90
CA LYS A 27 -1.33 -14.55 -24.59
C LYS A 27 -2.24 -13.49 -23.98
N HIS A 28 -2.04 -13.20 -22.71
CA HIS A 28 -2.78 -12.17 -21.97
C HIS A 28 -1.91 -11.68 -20.82
N LEU A 29 -1.83 -10.37 -20.62
CA LEU A 29 -1.11 -9.76 -19.51
C LEU A 29 -2.13 -9.22 -18.49
N LEU A 30 -1.94 -9.57 -17.24
CA LEU A 30 -2.64 -8.98 -16.12
C LEU A 30 -1.70 -8.03 -15.38
N VAL A 31 -2.10 -6.78 -15.22
CA VAL A 31 -1.40 -5.78 -14.41
C VAL A 31 -2.29 -5.43 -13.24
N ASP A 32 -1.80 -5.65 -12.04
CA ASP A 32 -2.48 -5.27 -10.81
C ASP A 32 -1.83 -4.02 -10.20
N GLU A 33 -2.54 -3.33 -9.31
CA GLU A 33 -2.10 -2.09 -8.66
C GLU A 33 -1.62 -1.04 -9.69
N MET A 34 -2.48 -0.74 -10.67
CA MET A 34 -2.13 0.14 -11.80
C MET A 34 -1.54 1.48 -11.36
N GLN A 35 -1.92 1.99 -10.20
CA GLN A 35 -1.49 3.28 -9.68
C GLN A 35 -0.01 3.30 -9.26
N ASP A 36 0.62 2.13 -9.09
CA ASP A 36 2.03 2.01 -8.69
C ASP A 36 2.99 2.09 -9.88
N TYR A 37 2.47 2.04 -11.11
CA TYR A 37 3.28 2.09 -12.32
C TYR A 37 3.34 3.50 -12.90
N SER A 38 4.54 3.93 -13.25
CA SER A 38 4.79 5.21 -13.93
C SER A 38 4.48 5.15 -15.42
N TYR A 39 4.38 6.31 -16.07
CA TYR A 39 4.25 6.44 -17.53
C TYR A 39 5.33 5.64 -18.28
N ILE A 40 6.59 5.77 -17.85
CA ILE A 40 7.73 5.07 -18.48
C ILE A 40 7.56 3.55 -18.40
N GLN A 41 7.10 3.03 -17.25
CA GLN A 41 6.86 1.60 -17.08
C GLN A 41 5.74 1.10 -18.00
N TYR A 42 4.66 1.85 -18.16
CA TYR A 42 3.61 1.49 -19.12
C TYR A 42 4.07 1.55 -20.57
N CYS A 43 4.93 2.50 -20.95
CA CYS A 43 5.55 2.50 -22.28
C CYS A 43 6.35 1.23 -22.52
N ILE A 44 7.16 0.82 -21.55
CA ILE A 44 7.94 -0.42 -21.62
C ILE A 44 7.01 -1.63 -21.74
N ILE A 45 5.98 -1.72 -20.92
CA ILE A 45 4.98 -2.80 -20.96
C ILE A 45 4.34 -2.86 -22.35
N GLY A 46 3.87 -1.74 -22.89
CA GLY A 46 3.22 -1.67 -24.20
C GLY A 46 4.17 -2.01 -25.38
N TRP A 47 5.49 -1.81 -25.22
CA TRP A 47 6.46 -2.22 -26.24
C TRP A 47 6.77 -3.71 -26.18
N VAL A 48 6.91 -4.27 -24.99
CA VAL A 48 7.32 -5.67 -24.78
C VAL A 48 6.15 -6.62 -25.00
N PHE A 49 4.97 -6.28 -24.52
CA PHE A 49 3.81 -7.17 -24.56
C PHE A 49 2.80 -6.71 -25.61
N LYS A 50 2.66 -7.49 -26.68
CA LYS A 50 1.72 -7.24 -27.80
C LYS A 50 0.46 -8.10 -27.72
N CYS A 51 0.05 -8.46 -26.51
CA CYS A 51 -1.14 -9.26 -26.24
C CYS A 51 -2.24 -8.40 -25.61
N PRO A 52 -3.49 -8.87 -25.55
CA PRO A 52 -4.55 -8.26 -24.77
C PRO A 52 -4.12 -8.11 -23.29
N MET A 53 -4.56 -7.02 -22.66
CA MET A 53 -4.22 -6.71 -21.28
C MET A 53 -5.47 -6.47 -20.44
N THR A 54 -5.44 -6.90 -19.19
CA THR A 54 -6.37 -6.46 -18.14
C THR A 54 -5.57 -5.70 -17.09
N ILE A 55 -5.94 -4.45 -16.88
CA ILE A 55 -5.26 -3.56 -15.93
C ILE A 55 -6.23 -3.26 -14.81
N LEU A 56 -5.83 -3.62 -13.59
CA LEU A 56 -6.60 -3.48 -12.37
C LEU A 56 -5.92 -2.48 -11.45
N GLY A 57 -6.69 -1.76 -10.66
CA GLY A 57 -6.15 -0.90 -9.63
C GLY A 57 -7.16 0.14 -9.16
N ASP A 58 -6.70 0.94 -8.21
CA ASP A 58 -7.48 2.00 -7.60
C ASP A 58 -6.66 3.31 -7.64
N LYS A 59 -7.11 4.25 -8.46
CA LYS A 59 -6.42 5.53 -8.62
C LYS A 59 -6.38 6.35 -7.32
N GLU A 60 -7.33 6.14 -6.42
CA GLU A 60 -7.43 6.87 -5.15
C GLU A 60 -6.46 6.33 -4.09
N GLN A 61 -5.87 5.15 -4.32
CA GLN A 61 -4.82 4.60 -3.46
C GLN A 61 -3.41 5.05 -3.86
N SER A 62 -3.26 5.93 -4.85
CA SER A 62 -1.96 6.48 -5.20
C SER A 62 -1.37 7.27 -4.03
N VAL A 63 -0.21 6.83 -3.55
CA VAL A 63 0.52 7.49 -2.44
C VAL A 63 1.26 8.74 -2.94
N ASP A 64 1.52 8.81 -4.24
CA ASP A 64 2.29 9.87 -4.86
C ASP A 64 1.37 10.95 -5.44
N SER A 65 1.35 12.10 -4.79
CA SER A 65 0.54 13.26 -5.20
C SER A 65 0.98 13.90 -6.53
N GLU A 66 2.19 13.59 -7.00
CA GLU A 66 2.73 14.12 -8.26
C GLU A 66 2.51 13.18 -9.45
N LYS A 67 1.99 11.96 -9.23
CA LYS A 67 1.71 11.03 -10.33
C LYS A 67 0.59 11.57 -11.20
N SER A 68 0.90 11.71 -12.47
CA SER A 68 -0.13 11.91 -13.50
C SER A 68 -1.14 10.77 -13.43
N ASP A 69 -2.43 11.11 -13.50
CA ASP A 69 -3.52 10.13 -13.50
C ASP A 69 -3.27 9.09 -14.61
N VAL A 70 -2.97 7.86 -14.18
CA VAL A 70 -2.66 6.71 -15.06
C VAL A 70 -3.74 6.55 -16.14
N LEU A 71 -4.99 6.79 -15.80
CA LEU A 71 -6.12 6.66 -16.72
C LEU A 71 -6.07 7.66 -17.88
N ASN A 72 -5.35 8.77 -17.74
CA ASN A 72 -5.24 9.77 -18.79
C ASN A 72 -4.28 9.34 -19.91
N PHE A 73 -3.20 8.64 -19.58
CA PHE A 73 -2.19 8.27 -20.57
C PHE A 73 -2.29 6.82 -21.07
N LEU A 74 -2.95 5.92 -20.35
CA LEU A 74 -3.10 4.52 -20.77
C LEU A 74 -3.66 4.36 -22.20
N PRO A 75 -4.71 5.10 -22.62
CA PRO A 75 -5.23 4.98 -23.99
C PRO A 75 -4.22 5.43 -25.07
N GLU A 76 -3.30 6.33 -24.74
CA GLU A 76 -2.26 6.78 -25.67
C GLU A 76 -1.20 5.69 -25.86
N ILE A 77 -0.85 4.95 -24.81
CA ILE A 77 0.19 3.93 -24.83
C ILE A 77 -0.34 2.60 -25.36
N LEU A 78 -1.52 2.17 -24.91
CA LEU A 78 -2.03 0.83 -25.15
C LEU A 78 -3.09 0.76 -26.27
N GLY A 79 -3.51 1.91 -26.80
CA GLY A 79 -4.52 2.01 -27.85
C GLY A 79 -5.90 2.40 -27.35
N LYS A 80 -6.71 2.91 -28.28
CA LYS A 80 -8.01 3.52 -27.97
C LYS A 80 -9.15 2.52 -27.76
N ASP A 81 -8.94 1.24 -28.06
CA ASP A 81 -9.97 0.19 -27.96
C ASP A 81 -10.14 -0.37 -26.55
N SER A 82 -9.66 0.37 -25.54
CA SER A 82 -9.77 -0.04 -24.15
C SER A 82 -11.19 0.18 -23.60
N LYS A 83 -11.73 -0.84 -22.89
CA LYS A 83 -13.01 -0.74 -22.17
C LYS A 83 -12.72 -0.51 -20.68
N ARG A 84 -13.20 0.61 -20.16
CA ARG A 84 -13.12 0.90 -18.72
C ARG A 84 -14.34 0.34 -18.00
N ILE A 85 -14.10 -0.37 -16.92
CA ILE A 85 -15.12 -0.85 -15.97
C ILE A 85 -14.80 -0.27 -14.61
N VAL A 86 -15.78 0.36 -13.97
CA VAL A 86 -15.62 0.94 -12.62
C VAL A 86 -16.41 0.08 -11.65
N LEU A 87 -15.75 -0.35 -10.57
CA LEU A 87 -16.34 -1.10 -9.48
C LEU A 87 -16.49 -0.16 -8.29
N ASN A 88 -17.72 0.11 -7.88
CA ASN A 88 -18.03 1.06 -6.82
C ASN A 88 -18.27 0.37 -5.45
N LYS A 89 -18.15 -0.95 -5.38
CA LYS A 89 -18.44 -1.70 -4.17
C LYS A 89 -17.17 -2.22 -3.51
N SER A 90 -16.96 -1.83 -2.27
CA SER A 90 -15.84 -2.31 -1.44
C SER A 90 -16.24 -3.55 -0.65
N TYR A 91 -15.46 -4.63 -0.77
CA TYR A 91 -15.67 -5.90 -0.05
C TYR A 91 -14.62 -6.14 1.04
N ARG A 92 -13.56 -5.32 1.10
CA ARG A 92 -12.42 -5.54 1.98
C ARG A 92 -12.71 -5.09 3.41
N SER A 93 -13.26 -3.89 3.57
CA SER A 93 -13.40 -3.20 4.84
C SER A 93 -14.85 -3.15 5.33
N THR A 94 -15.03 -2.85 6.63
CA THR A 94 -16.35 -2.55 7.19
C THR A 94 -16.88 -1.22 6.66
N VAL A 95 -18.18 -0.98 6.83
CA VAL A 95 -18.81 0.28 6.42
C VAL A 95 -18.13 1.46 7.11
N GLU A 96 -17.84 1.36 8.41
CA GLU A 96 -17.20 2.43 9.19
C GLU A 96 -15.80 2.79 8.70
N ILE A 97 -15.00 1.79 8.31
CA ILE A 97 -13.67 2.01 7.74
C ILE A 97 -13.78 2.62 6.34
N THR A 98 -14.70 2.11 5.52
CA THR A 98 -14.92 2.61 4.15
C THR A 98 -15.36 4.06 4.16
N ASP A 99 -16.32 4.42 5.02
CA ASP A 99 -16.83 5.80 5.16
C ASP A 99 -15.76 6.75 5.66
N TYR A 100 -14.96 6.32 6.65
CA TYR A 100 -13.86 7.11 7.18
C TYR A 100 -12.78 7.37 6.13
N ALA A 101 -12.37 6.33 5.40
CA ALA A 101 -11.38 6.46 4.33
C ALA A 101 -11.89 7.36 3.18
N ALA A 102 -13.15 7.18 2.77
CA ALA A 102 -13.79 8.00 1.75
C ALA A 102 -13.86 9.48 2.16
N ALA A 103 -14.14 9.77 3.45
CA ALA A 103 -14.14 11.13 3.98
C ALA A 103 -12.75 11.78 3.93
N ILE A 104 -11.68 11.04 4.23
CA ILE A 104 -10.29 11.53 4.13
C ILE A 104 -9.92 11.81 2.67
N ALA A 105 -10.25 10.89 1.76
CA ALA A 105 -9.93 11.02 0.34
C ALA A 105 -10.85 11.99 -0.42
N GLY A 106 -11.92 12.47 0.20
CA GLY A 106 -12.92 13.33 -0.45
C GLY A 106 -13.75 12.62 -1.53
N ILE A 107 -13.84 11.28 -1.47
CA ILE A 107 -14.54 10.44 -2.44
C ILE A 107 -16.00 10.25 -2.02
N LYS A 108 -16.89 10.20 -3.02
CA LYS A 108 -18.31 9.92 -2.82
C LYS A 108 -18.74 8.72 -3.67
N GLY A 109 -19.73 7.96 -3.16
CA GLY A 109 -20.36 6.89 -3.93
C GLY A 109 -19.59 5.57 -3.92
N ILE A 110 -18.79 5.30 -2.89
CA ILE A 110 -18.28 3.97 -2.60
C ILE A 110 -19.29 3.30 -1.66
N ASP A 111 -19.85 2.18 -2.10
CA ASP A 111 -20.75 1.37 -1.28
C ASP A 111 -19.92 0.28 -0.56
N GLY A 112 -19.96 0.26 0.76
CA GLY A 112 -19.49 -0.89 1.54
C GLY A 112 -20.44 -2.08 1.41
N ILE A 113 -19.96 -3.29 1.69
CA ILE A 113 -20.86 -4.40 2.02
C ILE A 113 -21.44 -4.17 3.43
N ASP A 114 -22.59 -4.75 3.68
CA ASP A 114 -23.24 -4.71 5.00
C ASP A 114 -22.47 -5.56 6.03
N ARG A 115 -21.27 -5.08 6.35
CA ARG A 115 -20.35 -5.61 7.35
C ARG A 115 -19.92 -4.48 8.27
N HIS A 116 -20.27 -4.59 9.54
CA HIS A 116 -20.02 -3.57 10.55
C HIS A 116 -18.86 -3.96 11.50
N GLY A 117 -18.20 -2.97 12.03
CA GLY A 117 -17.11 -3.11 12.99
C GLY A 117 -16.86 -1.83 13.77
N ASN A 118 -15.77 -1.79 14.51
CA ASN A 118 -15.40 -0.61 15.26
C ASN A 118 -15.14 0.58 14.33
N LYS A 119 -15.54 1.77 14.76
CA LYS A 119 -15.22 3.00 14.04
C LYS A 119 -13.74 3.31 14.16
N PRO A 120 -13.10 3.77 13.07
CA PRO A 120 -11.75 4.31 13.16
C PRO A 120 -11.69 5.48 14.15
N GLU A 121 -10.65 5.49 14.98
CA GLU A 121 -10.41 6.53 15.97
C GLU A 121 -9.23 7.40 15.56
N LYS A 122 -9.30 8.68 15.87
CA LYS A 122 -8.22 9.63 15.68
C LYS A 122 -7.82 10.21 17.02
N HIS A 123 -6.58 9.97 17.43
CA HIS A 123 -6.03 10.51 18.67
C HIS A 123 -4.98 11.58 18.35
N MET A 124 -4.91 12.59 19.21
CA MET A 124 -3.91 13.65 19.14
C MET A 124 -3.27 13.79 20.51
N TYR A 125 -1.94 13.87 20.53
CA TYR A 125 -1.15 13.96 21.74
C TYR A 125 -0.33 15.24 21.72
N ALA A 126 -0.04 15.79 22.89
CA ALA A 126 0.76 17.00 23.00
C ALA A 126 2.26 16.73 22.76
N THR A 127 2.72 15.52 23.04
CA THR A 127 4.10 15.10 22.86
C THR A 127 4.18 13.71 22.21
N GLU A 128 5.31 13.43 21.56
CA GLU A 128 5.58 12.10 20.98
C GLU A 128 5.64 11.02 22.07
N ASN A 129 6.18 11.32 23.24
CA ASN A 129 6.27 10.37 24.34
C ASN A 129 4.87 9.93 24.83
N GLU A 130 3.92 10.87 24.93
CA GLU A 130 2.54 10.55 25.27
C GLU A 130 1.90 9.66 24.19
N MET A 131 2.19 9.93 22.94
CA MET A 131 1.70 9.11 21.82
C MET A 131 2.25 7.68 21.89
N TYR A 132 3.56 7.51 22.09
CA TYR A 132 4.18 6.18 22.19
C TYR A 132 3.68 5.39 23.41
N ALA A 133 3.54 6.05 24.55
CA ALA A 133 2.96 5.44 25.73
C ALA A 133 1.50 4.97 25.49
N ALA A 134 0.69 5.81 24.85
CA ALA A 134 -0.70 5.46 24.51
C ALA A 134 -0.78 4.30 23.50
N ILE A 135 0.12 4.24 22.50
CA ILE A 135 0.19 3.11 21.57
C ILE A 135 0.57 1.82 22.30
N GLY A 136 1.61 1.86 23.15
CA GLY A 136 2.04 0.71 23.94
C GLY A 136 0.93 0.18 24.83
N ASN A 137 0.27 1.05 25.61
CA ASN A 137 -0.85 0.66 26.48
C ASN A 137 -2.00 0.05 25.69
N ARG A 138 -2.35 0.65 24.55
CA ARG A 138 -3.44 0.12 23.69
C ARG A 138 -3.10 -1.27 23.14
N ILE A 139 -1.86 -1.51 22.74
CA ILE A 139 -1.41 -2.82 22.27
C ILE A 139 -1.51 -3.84 23.42
N SER A 140 -1.03 -3.50 24.62
CA SER A 140 -1.10 -4.36 25.80
C SER A 140 -2.54 -4.72 26.15
N ASP A 141 -3.45 -3.73 26.20
CA ASP A 141 -4.86 -3.92 26.48
C ASP A 141 -5.53 -4.88 25.48
N GLU A 142 -5.32 -4.68 24.18
CA GLU A 142 -5.94 -5.48 23.12
C GLU A 142 -5.40 -6.92 23.07
N LEU A 143 -4.11 -7.10 23.34
CA LEU A 143 -3.49 -8.43 23.41
C LEU A 143 -3.93 -9.17 24.67
N SER A 144 -3.94 -8.51 25.84
CA SER A 144 -4.39 -9.11 27.09
C SER A 144 -5.87 -9.51 27.04
N ALA A 145 -6.68 -8.76 26.32
CA ALA A 145 -8.09 -9.09 26.09
C ALA A 145 -8.30 -10.23 25.08
N ASN A 146 -7.26 -10.75 24.45
CA ASN A 146 -7.31 -11.76 23.37
C ASN A 146 -8.26 -11.39 22.23
N VAL A 147 -8.38 -10.10 21.92
CA VAL A 147 -9.24 -9.61 20.83
C VAL A 147 -8.58 -9.85 19.48
N TYR A 148 -7.25 -9.69 19.43
CA TYR A 148 -6.46 -9.86 18.22
C TYR A 148 -5.25 -10.75 18.45
N GLU A 149 -4.95 -11.60 17.49
CA GLU A 149 -3.72 -12.42 17.48
C GLU A 149 -2.49 -11.60 17.03
N THR A 150 -2.70 -10.59 16.20
CA THR A 150 -1.63 -9.74 15.65
C THR A 150 -2.11 -8.30 15.51
N ILE A 151 -1.21 -7.37 15.84
CA ILE A 151 -1.43 -5.92 15.72
C ILE A 151 -0.31 -5.35 14.88
N ALA A 152 -0.64 -4.48 13.91
CA ALA A 152 0.33 -3.80 13.07
C ALA A 152 0.35 -2.30 13.40
N VAL A 153 1.56 -1.75 13.58
CA VAL A 153 1.81 -0.31 13.70
C VAL A 153 2.49 0.15 12.41
N LEU A 154 1.83 1.04 11.68
CA LEU A 154 2.32 1.54 10.40
C LEU A 154 2.96 2.93 10.58
N CYS A 155 4.21 3.06 10.16
CA CYS A 155 4.98 4.29 10.19
C CYS A 155 5.32 4.77 8.77
N LYS A 156 5.62 6.06 8.60
CA LYS A 156 5.94 6.62 7.28
C LYS A 156 7.32 6.23 6.77
N THR A 157 8.27 6.03 7.68
CA THR A 157 9.65 5.70 7.33
C THR A 157 10.17 4.52 8.14
N GLN A 158 11.20 3.85 7.61
CA GLN A 158 11.88 2.76 8.29
C GLN A 158 12.48 3.22 9.64
N ALA A 159 13.11 4.39 9.66
CA ALA A 159 13.71 4.93 10.89
C ALA A 159 12.67 5.21 11.97
N GLU A 160 11.49 5.71 11.57
CA GLU A 160 10.36 5.90 12.49
C GLU A 160 9.84 4.55 13.01
N ALA A 161 9.71 3.54 12.15
CA ALA A 161 9.26 2.20 12.54
C ALA A 161 10.22 1.54 13.55
N GLU A 162 11.54 1.68 13.36
CA GLU A 162 12.56 1.18 14.29
C GLU A 162 12.46 1.91 15.64
N TYR A 163 12.38 3.25 15.62
CA TYR A 163 12.26 4.05 16.82
C TYR A 163 10.97 3.75 17.61
N VAL A 164 9.83 3.69 16.91
CA VAL A 164 8.52 3.36 17.51
C VAL A 164 8.53 1.94 18.08
N GLY A 165 9.13 0.97 17.37
CA GLY A 165 9.28 -0.40 17.82
C GLY A 165 10.04 -0.50 19.15
N ASP A 166 11.16 0.22 19.27
CA ASP A 166 11.95 0.29 20.51
C ASP A 166 11.15 0.93 21.66
N LYS A 167 10.43 2.01 21.38
CA LYS A 167 9.60 2.71 22.38
C LYS A 167 8.41 1.87 22.86
N ILE A 168 7.78 1.13 21.99
CA ILE A 168 6.72 0.18 22.36
C ILE A 168 7.28 -0.91 23.27
N LEU A 169 8.44 -1.48 22.92
CA LEU A 169 9.10 -2.51 23.73
C LEU A 169 9.50 -2.00 25.11
N GLU A 170 10.05 -0.78 25.20
CA GLU A 170 10.37 -0.15 26.50
C GLU A 170 9.11 -0.02 27.38
N ASN A 171 8.01 0.49 26.80
CA ASN A 171 6.75 0.73 27.52
C ASN A 171 6.10 -0.56 28.03
N ILE A 172 6.13 -1.62 27.21
CA ILE A 172 5.57 -2.91 27.55
C ILE A 172 6.35 -3.58 28.69
N ARG A 173 7.69 -3.51 28.65
CA ARG A 173 8.56 -4.04 29.72
C ARG A 173 8.37 -3.32 31.07
N GLU A 174 7.96 -2.08 31.06
CA GLU A 174 7.65 -1.32 32.27
C GLU A 174 6.29 -1.70 32.87
N THR A 175 5.37 -2.28 32.09
CA THR A 175 3.99 -2.56 32.51
C THR A 175 3.70 -4.03 32.81
N GLU A 176 4.52 -4.96 32.33
CA GLU A 176 4.31 -6.40 32.50
C GLU A 176 5.55 -7.11 33.08
N ASP A 177 5.36 -7.87 34.16
CA ASP A 177 6.39 -8.70 34.80
C ASP A 177 6.75 -9.97 33.99
N ASP A 178 6.00 -10.31 32.93
CA ASP A 178 6.18 -11.50 32.11
C ASP A 178 6.71 -11.16 30.71
N GLU A 179 8.00 -11.37 30.47
CA GLU A 179 8.69 -11.16 29.20
C GLU A 179 8.24 -12.08 28.02
N GLU A 180 7.36 -13.07 28.25
CA GLU A 180 7.03 -14.09 27.25
C GLU A 180 5.72 -13.87 26.48
N SER A 181 4.92 -12.83 26.77
CA SER A 181 3.55 -12.78 26.29
C SER A 181 3.37 -12.35 24.82
N PHE A 182 4.29 -11.55 24.22
CA PHE A 182 4.21 -11.20 22.80
C PHE A 182 5.54 -10.76 22.19
N LYS A 183 5.62 -10.86 20.86
CA LYS A 183 6.81 -10.55 20.08
C LYS A 183 6.59 -9.31 19.22
N VAL A 184 7.40 -8.28 19.41
CA VAL A 184 7.49 -7.16 18.48
C VAL A 184 8.48 -7.48 17.36
N THR A 185 8.07 -7.31 16.11
CA THR A 185 8.93 -7.50 14.94
C THR A 185 8.87 -6.25 14.08
N VAL A 186 10.01 -5.56 13.94
CA VAL A 186 10.12 -4.44 12.99
C VAL A 186 10.41 -5.02 11.60
N LEU A 187 9.50 -4.79 10.67
CA LEU A 187 9.66 -5.21 9.28
C LEU A 187 10.56 -4.23 8.54
N ASN A 188 11.59 -4.72 7.89
CA ASN A 188 12.50 -3.96 7.06
C ASN A 188 12.77 -4.65 5.72
N LYS A 189 13.55 -4.02 4.84
CA LYS A 189 13.88 -4.56 3.50
C LYS A 189 14.54 -5.94 3.51
N ASN A 190 15.07 -6.38 4.65
CA ASN A 190 15.74 -7.67 4.84
C ASN A 190 14.85 -8.69 5.56
N THR A 191 13.63 -8.32 5.88
CA THR A 191 12.67 -9.24 6.54
C THR A 191 12.00 -10.09 5.49
N ASP A 192 12.49 -11.32 5.30
CA ASP A 192 12.09 -12.19 4.19
C ASP A 192 10.69 -12.80 4.33
N ARG A 193 10.08 -12.84 5.50
CA ARG A 193 8.72 -13.40 5.71
C ARG A 193 8.08 -12.91 7.00
N PHE A 194 6.76 -12.70 6.95
CA PHE A 194 5.89 -12.79 8.11
C PHE A 194 5.94 -14.25 8.61
N LYS A 195 6.48 -14.46 9.80
CA LYS A 195 6.39 -15.75 10.51
C LYS A 195 5.35 -15.63 11.59
#